data_922e718d903fa32b61c78b6192e6aa7c
#
_entry.id   922e718d903fa32b61c78b6192e6aa7c
#
_cell.length_a   1.000
_cell.length_b   1.000
_cell.length_c   1.000
_cell.angle_alpha   90.00
_cell.angle_beta   90.00
_cell.angle_gamma   90.00
#
_symmetry.space_group_name_H-M   'P 1'
#
loop_
_entity.id
_entity.type
_entity.pdbx_description
1 polymer ?
#
loop_
_entity_poly.entity_id
_entity_poly.type
_entity_poly.pdbx_seq_one_letter_code
_entity_poly.pdbx_strand_id
1 'polypeptide(L)'
;YETERPHRIKNLIESGKGTRRLHQIRGKYFTDELVQLWHRLYAFYERAEEAAQGKAHDERLLVRNFNIVFEDMIDSLIGEKSLPAGLKEQKDGKIIDHIYQDKSLIGDGDIYFIGDSKYYKEDSTVGQHSRYKQFTYAKNVIQYHIDLFHKNAQTLRYRDELTEGYNPTPNFFIRGTIDEQDLSYSDHKLTRYQEDEKKCSNKHFENRLFDRDTLLVLTYEINFLYVLSAYVLSQGYGSSTDSFLRERFREDVIQAFEELYCFYELWPEASAEEKEAFVEKYFKRLLGKVYQTEDEALILALKKEGETVMDESILDLIPEDQRKDYPLS
;
A
#
# COMPACT_ATOMS: atom_id res chain seq x y z
N TYR A 1 38.35 -12.64 32.56
CA TYR A 1 36.92 -12.98 32.75
C TYR A 1 36.82 -14.49 32.63
N GLU A 2 36.61 -15.22 33.75
CA GLU A 2 36.31 -16.65 33.72
C GLU A 2 34.88 -16.81 33.18
N THR A 3 34.71 -17.38 31.99
CA THR A 3 33.41 -17.82 31.48
C THR A 3 32.91 -18.99 32.32
N GLU A 4 31.76 -18.84 32.95
CA GLU A 4 31.08 -19.91 33.69
C GLU A 4 30.92 -21.12 32.78
N ARG A 5 31.31 -22.31 33.23
CA ARG A 5 31.23 -23.52 32.43
C ARG A 5 29.77 -23.89 32.21
N PRO A 6 29.38 -24.39 31.03
CA PRO A 6 27.99 -24.66 30.67
C PRO A 6 27.20 -25.50 31.70
N HIS A 7 27.86 -26.45 32.34
CA HIS A 7 27.22 -27.28 33.36
C HIS A 7 26.88 -26.52 34.67
N ARG A 8 27.57 -25.40 34.99
CA ARG A 8 27.22 -24.56 36.13
C ARG A 8 25.97 -23.74 35.84
N ILE A 9 25.84 -23.24 34.63
CA ILE A 9 24.61 -22.50 34.18
C ILE A 9 23.41 -23.45 34.24
N LYS A 10 23.57 -24.66 33.75
CA LYS A 10 22.52 -25.71 33.81
C LYS A 10 22.08 -25.99 35.25
N ASN A 11 23.05 -26.17 36.17
CA ASN A 11 22.79 -26.36 37.60
C ASN A 11 22.09 -25.16 38.27
N LEU A 12 22.39 -23.92 37.86
CA LEU A 12 21.74 -22.72 38.38
C LEU A 12 20.28 -22.68 37.96
N ILE A 13 19.99 -23.12 36.73
CA ILE A 13 18.64 -23.19 36.17
C ILE A 13 17.86 -24.29 36.86
N GLU A 14 18.31 -25.53 36.80
CA GLU A 14 17.58 -26.69 37.31
C GLU A 14 17.31 -26.64 38.83
N SER A 15 18.17 -25.98 39.59
CA SER A 15 18.02 -25.81 41.03
C SER A 15 17.27 -24.56 41.48
N GLY A 16 16.86 -23.69 40.55
CA GLY A 16 16.25 -22.38 40.85
C GLY A 16 17.15 -21.41 41.62
N LYS A 17 18.46 -21.69 41.69
CA LYS A 17 19.43 -20.84 42.38
C LYS A 17 19.65 -19.55 41.64
N GLY A 18 19.59 -19.53 40.30
CA GLY A 18 19.77 -18.38 39.47
C GLY A 18 18.74 -17.28 39.77
N THR A 19 17.48 -17.64 39.72
CA THR A 19 16.32 -16.77 40.00
C THR A 19 16.36 -16.22 41.42
N ARG A 20 16.57 -17.10 42.39
CA ARG A 20 16.68 -16.69 43.81
C ARG A 20 17.85 -15.71 44.06
N ARG A 21 19.00 -15.93 43.47
CA ARG A 21 20.16 -15.05 43.63
C ARG A 21 19.93 -13.67 43.01
N LEU A 22 19.32 -13.63 41.82
CA LEU A 22 18.96 -12.38 41.18
C LEU A 22 17.93 -11.61 42.00
N HIS A 23 16.94 -12.29 42.56
CA HIS A 23 15.95 -11.65 43.43
C HIS A 23 16.60 -11.01 44.69
N GLN A 24 17.58 -11.68 45.30
CA GLN A 24 18.29 -11.16 46.49
C GLN A 24 19.13 -9.90 46.20
N ILE A 25 19.61 -9.70 44.98
CA ILE A 25 20.45 -8.56 44.58
C ILE A 25 19.67 -7.46 43.85
N ARG A 26 18.34 -7.57 43.71
CA ARG A 26 17.50 -6.61 42.99
C ARG A 26 17.73 -5.15 43.44
N GLY A 27 17.84 -4.89 44.74
CA GLY A 27 18.00 -3.56 45.31
C GLY A 27 19.44 -3.01 45.29
N LYS A 28 20.40 -3.71 44.66
CA LYS A 28 21.79 -3.29 44.64
C LYS A 28 22.18 -2.48 43.38
N TYR A 29 21.27 -2.39 42.41
CA TYR A 29 21.52 -1.69 41.16
C TYR A 29 20.63 -0.46 41.02
N PHE A 30 21.23 0.67 40.68
CA PHE A 30 20.55 1.97 40.65
C PHE A 30 20.68 2.67 39.29
N THR A 31 21.54 2.18 38.37
CA THR A 31 21.61 2.72 37.02
C THR A 31 20.62 1.99 36.12
N ASP A 32 19.95 2.72 35.21
CA ASP A 32 18.95 2.17 34.33
C ASP A 32 19.45 0.97 33.49
N GLU A 33 20.70 1.02 33.05
CA GLU A 33 21.34 -0.07 32.30
C GLU A 33 21.44 -1.36 33.11
N LEU A 34 21.88 -1.25 34.37
CA LEU A 34 22.02 -2.42 35.27
C LEU A 34 20.67 -2.94 35.72
N VAL A 35 19.71 -2.08 35.92
CA VAL A 35 18.31 -2.46 36.21
C VAL A 35 17.71 -3.20 35.00
N GLN A 36 17.92 -2.72 33.77
CA GLN A 36 17.47 -3.42 32.56
C GLN A 36 18.17 -4.77 32.38
N LEU A 37 19.49 -4.83 32.62
CA LEU A 37 20.27 -6.09 32.58
C LEU A 37 19.71 -7.08 33.60
N TRP A 38 19.45 -6.60 34.81
CA TRP A 38 18.86 -7.43 35.87
C TRP A 38 17.51 -8.02 35.44
N HIS A 39 16.61 -7.19 34.87
CA HIS A 39 15.30 -7.64 34.37
C HIS A 39 15.44 -8.72 33.28
N ARG A 40 16.38 -8.54 32.36
CA ARG A 40 16.61 -9.51 31.27
C ARG A 40 17.16 -10.84 31.81
N LEU A 41 18.11 -10.78 32.73
CA LEU A 41 18.68 -11.97 33.37
C LEU A 41 17.66 -12.70 34.23
N TYR A 42 16.85 -11.96 34.98
CA TYR A 42 15.79 -12.55 35.81
C TYR A 42 14.77 -13.29 34.96
N ALA A 43 14.27 -12.67 33.92
CA ALA A 43 13.34 -13.29 32.97
C ALA A 43 13.95 -14.52 32.27
N PHE A 44 15.23 -14.48 31.92
CA PHE A 44 15.93 -15.63 31.33
C PHE A 44 15.98 -16.82 32.30
N TYR A 45 16.42 -16.61 33.56
CA TYR A 45 16.52 -17.70 34.52
C TYR A 45 15.14 -18.23 34.94
N GLU A 46 14.15 -17.38 35.12
CA GLU A 46 12.78 -17.76 35.44
C GLU A 46 12.20 -18.68 34.36
N ARG A 47 12.28 -18.30 33.09
CA ARG A 47 11.83 -19.12 31.95
C ARG A 47 12.61 -20.42 31.82
N ALA A 48 13.92 -20.38 31.96
CA ALA A 48 14.75 -21.57 31.86
C ALA A 48 14.47 -22.58 33.00
N GLU A 49 14.17 -22.12 34.21
CA GLU A 49 13.77 -22.91 35.35
C GLU A 49 12.40 -23.59 35.10
N GLU A 50 11.45 -22.81 34.59
CA GLU A 50 10.12 -23.33 34.25
C GLU A 50 10.19 -24.38 33.12
N ALA A 51 10.99 -24.17 32.10
CA ALA A 51 11.22 -25.13 31.01
C ALA A 51 11.87 -26.43 31.54
N ALA A 52 12.85 -26.30 32.47
CA ALA A 52 13.48 -27.45 33.10
C ALA A 52 12.51 -28.28 33.96
N GLN A 53 11.44 -27.67 34.49
CA GLN A 53 10.40 -28.33 35.26
C GLN A 53 9.30 -28.99 34.37
N GLY A 54 9.45 -28.95 33.06
CA GLY A 54 8.48 -29.55 32.12
C GLY A 54 7.10 -28.87 32.12
N LYS A 55 7.00 -27.63 32.61
CA LYS A 55 5.78 -26.85 32.50
C LYS A 55 5.63 -26.42 31.06
N ALA A 56 4.49 -26.72 30.46
CA ALA A 56 4.12 -26.20 29.15
C ALA A 56 4.07 -24.65 29.21
N HIS A 57 4.86 -24.00 28.38
CA HIS A 57 4.86 -22.56 28.31
C HIS A 57 4.29 -22.14 26.95
N ASP A 58 3.41 -21.18 27.01
CA ASP A 58 3.11 -20.37 25.83
C ASP A 58 4.36 -19.50 25.56
N GLU A 59 5.09 -19.81 24.52
CA GLU A 59 6.15 -18.94 24.06
C GLU A 59 5.52 -17.66 23.50
N ARG A 60 5.88 -16.51 24.08
CA ARG A 60 5.39 -15.21 23.64
C ARG A 60 6.55 -14.34 23.20
N LEU A 61 6.58 -14.03 21.92
CA LEU A 61 7.49 -13.03 21.37
C LEU A 61 6.88 -11.64 21.52
N LEU A 62 7.51 -10.78 22.32
CA LEU A 62 7.13 -9.36 22.44
C LEU A 62 7.99 -8.53 21.48
N VAL A 63 7.36 -7.96 20.47
CA VAL A 63 8.00 -7.07 19.51
C VAL A 63 7.53 -5.64 19.78
N ARG A 64 8.49 -4.70 19.92
CA ARG A 64 8.20 -3.27 19.98
C ARG A 64 8.12 -2.71 18.56
N ASN A 65 7.25 -1.72 18.34
CA ASN A 65 7.06 -1.07 17.05
C ASN A 65 6.77 -2.08 15.93
N PHE A 66 5.91 -3.04 16.21
CA PHE A 66 5.58 -4.11 15.28
C PHE A 66 5.01 -3.59 13.95
N ASN A 67 4.42 -2.40 13.93
CA ASN A 67 3.99 -1.73 12.72
C ASN A 67 5.13 -1.60 11.70
N ILE A 68 6.35 -1.22 12.13
CA ILE A 68 7.53 -1.10 11.25
C ILE A 68 7.91 -2.47 10.67
N VAL A 69 7.84 -3.52 11.50
CA VAL A 69 8.12 -4.89 11.05
C VAL A 69 7.09 -5.36 10.03
N PHE A 70 5.81 -5.05 10.28
CA PHE A 70 4.74 -5.40 9.35
C PHE A 70 4.86 -4.65 8.02
N GLU A 71 5.19 -3.37 8.06
CA GLU A 71 5.48 -2.56 6.87
C GLU A 71 6.64 -3.17 6.04
N ASP A 72 7.73 -3.60 6.68
CA ASP A 72 8.87 -4.26 6.02
C ASP A 72 8.48 -5.61 5.42
N MET A 73 7.69 -6.41 6.13
CA MET A 73 7.17 -7.67 5.62
C MET A 73 6.34 -7.48 4.35
N ILE A 74 5.38 -6.57 4.36
CA ILE A 74 4.54 -6.26 3.19
C ILE A 74 5.40 -5.68 2.06
N ASP A 75 6.30 -4.74 2.35
CA ASP A 75 7.18 -4.15 1.33
C ASP A 75 8.07 -5.21 0.65
N SER A 76 8.51 -6.22 1.40
CA SER A 76 9.28 -7.34 0.84
C SER A 76 8.47 -8.20 -0.14
N LEU A 77 7.15 -8.26 0.00
CA LEU A 77 6.25 -9.05 -0.84
C LEU A 77 5.82 -8.29 -2.09
N ILE A 78 5.48 -7.00 -1.96
CA ILE A 78 4.88 -6.22 -3.05
C ILE A 78 5.70 -5.02 -3.49
N GLY A 79 6.67 -4.55 -2.71
CA GLY A 79 7.47 -3.37 -3.02
C GLY A 79 8.42 -3.58 -4.21
N GLU A 80 8.76 -2.48 -4.89
CA GLU A 80 9.77 -2.48 -5.94
C GLU A 80 11.16 -2.33 -5.31
N LYS A 81 12.10 -3.24 -5.66
CA LYS A 81 13.44 -3.25 -5.08
C LYS A 81 14.36 -2.19 -5.66
N SER A 82 14.13 -1.80 -6.90
CA SER A 82 15.00 -0.89 -7.65
C SER A 82 14.22 0.36 -8.06
N LEU A 83 13.99 1.25 -7.10
CA LEU A 83 13.32 2.51 -7.35
C LEU A 83 14.32 3.65 -7.63
N PRO A 84 13.97 4.62 -8.47
CA PRO A 84 14.73 5.84 -8.64
C PRO A 84 14.91 6.60 -7.31
N ALA A 85 16.09 7.19 -7.12
CA ALA A 85 16.37 7.99 -5.92
C ALA A 85 15.39 9.17 -5.79
N GLY A 86 14.86 9.39 -4.59
CA GLY A 86 13.92 10.47 -4.30
C GLY A 86 12.44 10.17 -4.61
N LEU A 87 12.13 8.96 -5.08
CA LEU A 87 10.74 8.54 -5.31
C LEU A 87 10.10 7.97 -4.03
N LYS A 88 10.72 6.98 -3.40
CA LYS A 88 10.24 6.41 -2.13
C LYS A 88 10.54 7.30 -0.94
N GLU A 89 11.78 7.78 -0.83
CA GLU A 89 12.20 8.77 0.16
C GLU A 89 12.08 10.15 -0.45
N GLN A 90 11.01 10.84 -0.15
CA GLN A 90 10.63 12.10 -0.78
C GLN A 90 11.40 13.30 -0.19
N LYS A 91 11.56 14.36 -0.97
CA LYS A 91 12.34 15.56 -0.59
C LYS A 91 11.81 16.28 0.65
N ASP A 92 10.53 16.13 0.97
CA ASP A 92 9.88 16.69 2.16
C ASP A 92 10.03 15.80 3.42
N GLY A 93 10.88 14.77 3.34
CA GLY A 93 11.17 13.86 4.44
C GLY A 93 10.11 12.78 4.66
N LYS A 94 9.12 12.66 3.77
CA LYS A 94 8.14 11.58 3.82
C LYS A 94 8.69 10.33 3.12
N ILE A 95 8.32 9.16 3.65
CA ILE A 95 8.65 7.86 3.09
C ILE A 95 7.35 7.16 2.74
N ILE A 96 7.26 6.66 1.51
CA ILE A 96 6.14 5.82 1.05
C ILE A 96 6.41 4.40 1.54
N ASP A 97 5.45 3.80 2.27
CA ASP A 97 5.63 2.47 2.84
C ASP A 97 5.82 1.44 1.70
N HIS A 98 4.91 1.42 0.72
CA HIS A 98 4.97 0.51 -0.43
C HIS A 98 4.79 1.28 -1.73
N ILE A 99 5.64 1.00 -2.71
CA ILE A 99 5.54 1.53 -4.06
C ILE A 99 6.10 0.51 -5.04
N TYR A 100 5.40 0.29 -6.14
CA TYR A 100 5.85 -0.55 -7.24
C TYR A 100 5.29 -0.05 -8.56
N GLN A 101 6.00 -0.33 -9.65
CA GLN A 101 5.57 -0.01 -11.01
C GLN A 101 4.74 -1.16 -11.57
N ASP A 102 3.65 -0.82 -12.25
CA ASP A 102 2.79 -1.74 -12.97
C ASP A 102 2.13 -1.00 -14.14
N LYS A 103 1.41 -1.72 -14.99
CA LYS A 103 0.66 -1.17 -16.10
C LYS A 103 -0.35 -0.13 -15.64
N SER A 104 -0.49 0.93 -16.40
CA SER A 104 -1.59 1.88 -16.23
C SER A 104 -2.94 1.19 -16.36
N LEU A 105 -3.94 1.73 -15.73
CA LEU A 105 -5.34 1.30 -15.90
C LEU A 105 -5.96 1.92 -17.16
N ILE A 106 -5.33 2.97 -17.67
CA ILE A 106 -5.78 3.78 -18.81
C ILE A 106 -4.60 3.90 -19.79
N GLY A 107 -4.67 3.19 -20.93
CA GLY A 107 -3.61 3.15 -21.92
C GLY A 107 -2.49 2.15 -21.59
N ASP A 108 -1.48 2.11 -22.45
CA ASP A 108 -0.42 1.08 -22.44
C ASP A 108 0.80 1.43 -21.57
N GLY A 109 0.85 2.64 -21.02
CA GLY A 109 1.97 3.10 -20.21
C GLY A 109 2.06 2.42 -18.85
N ASP A 110 3.12 2.71 -18.12
CA ASP A 110 3.30 2.24 -16.76
C ASP A 110 3.04 3.38 -15.76
N ILE A 111 2.60 3.02 -14.56
CA ILE A 111 2.41 3.95 -13.43
C ILE A 111 2.89 3.30 -12.13
N TYR A 112 2.99 4.10 -11.07
CA TYR A 112 3.25 3.58 -9.74
C TYR A 112 1.96 3.36 -8.95
N PHE A 113 1.87 2.20 -8.34
CA PHE A 113 0.90 1.87 -7.31
C PHE A 113 1.51 2.21 -5.95
N ILE A 114 0.73 2.83 -5.07
CA ILE A 114 1.19 3.32 -3.78
C ILE A 114 0.39 2.66 -2.67
N GLY A 115 1.07 2.12 -1.67
CA GLY A 115 0.43 1.48 -0.52
C GLY A 115 0.96 1.95 0.82
N ASP A 116 0.16 1.72 1.84
CA ASP A 116 0.50 1.95 3.24
C ASP A 116 -0.04 0.78 4.07
N SER A 117 0.81 0.18 4.90
CA SER A 117 0.40 -0.91 5.76
C SER A 117 0.01 -0.42 7.13
N LYS A 118 -1.03 -1.02 7.68
CA LYS A 118 -1.50 -0.68 9.02
C LYS A 118 -1.70 -1.93 9.87
N TYR A 119 -1.03 -1.95 11.00
CA TYR A 119 -1.25 -2.93 12.04
C TYR A 119 -2.07 -2.28 13.16
N TYR A 120 -3.38 -2.39 13.04
CA TYR A 120 -4.32 -1.85 14.02
C TYR A 120 -4.87 -2.95 14.92
N LYS A 121 -5.35 -2.55 16.12
CA LYS A 121 -6.24 -3.41 16.90
C LYS A 121 -7.54 -3.62 16.11
N GLU A 122 -8.21 -4.74 16.33
CA GLU A 122 -9.60 -4.95 15.92
C GLU A 122 -10.39 -3.68 16.20
N ASP A 123 -11.36 -3.31 15.46
CA ASP A 123 -12.21 -2.10 15.61
C ASP A 123 -11.56 -0.74 15.26
N SER A 124 -10.29 -0.66 14.86
CA SER A 124 -9.75 0.62 14.42
C SER A 124 -9.89 0.81 12.91
N THR A 125 -10.51 1.92 12.50
CA THR A 125 -10.62 2.30 11.09
C THR A 125 -9.41 3.13 10.64
N VAL A 126 -9.10 3.09 9.34
CA VAL A 126 -8.08 3.98 8.76
C VAL A 126 -8.48 5.44 8.94
N GLY A 127 -7.73 6.16 9.76
CA GLY A 127 -8.03 7.56 10.09
C GLY A 127 -7.89 8.49 8.89
N GLN A 128 -8.61 9.63 8.94
CA GLN A 128 -8.52 10.68 7.90
C GLN A 128 -7.06 11.14 7.67
N HIS A 129 -6.24 11.17 8.73
CA HIS A 129 -4.83 11.58 8.64
C HIS A 129 -4.03 10.66 7.71
N SER A 130 -4.22 9.34 7.78
CA SER A 130 -3.56 8.38 6.88
C SER A 130 -3.98 8.57 5.43
N ARG A 131 -5.27 8.87 5.18
CA ARG A 131 -5.76 9.18 3.83
C ARG A 131 -5.16 10.47 3.26
N TYR A 132 -5.01 11.53 4.07
CA TYR A 132 -4.30 12.75 3.65
C TYR A 132 -2.84 12.50 3.31
N LYS A 133 -2.20 11.59 4.06
CA LYS A 133 -0.82 11.17 3.82
C LYS A 133 -0.70 10.51 2.44
N GLN A 134 -1.59 9.56 2.11
CA GLN A 134 -1.63 8.89 0.80
C GLN A 134 -1.86 9.89 -0.35
N PHE A 135 -2.76 10.83 -0.16
CA PHE A 135 -3.00 11.91 -1.11
C PHE A 135 -1.74 12.73 -1.39
N THR A 136 -0.99 13.07 -0.34
CA THR A 136 0.28 13.78 -0.50
C THR A 136 1.31 12.93 -1.24
N TYR A 137 1.39 11.64 -0.96
CA TYR A 137 2.28 10.72 -1.66
C TYR A 137 1.98 10.64 -3.16
N ALA A 138 0.72 10.49 -3.53
CA ALA A 138 0.31 10.47 -4.93
C ALA A 138 0.73 11.76 -5.66
N LYS A 139 0.45 12.92 -5.07
CA LYS A 139 0.86 14.21 -5.62
C LYS A 139 2.38 14.34 -5.79
N ASN A 140 3.15 13.86 -4.82
CA ASN A 140 4.60 13.92 -4.88
C ASN A 140 5.18 12.99 -5.95
N VAL A 141 4.58 11.81 -6.16
CA VAL A 141 4.97 10.91 -7.27
C VAL A 141 4.69 11.57 -8.62
N ILE A 142 3.51 12.14 -8.81
CA ILE A 142 3.17 12.90 -10.02
C ILE A 142 4.17 14.05 -10.24
N GLN A 143 4.45 14.83 -9.20
CA GLN A 143 5.38 15.97 -9.30
C GLN A 143 6.81 15.52 -9.60
N TYR A 144 7.24 14.38 -9.06
CA TYR A 144 8.55 13.82 -9.36
C TYR A 144 8.71 13.55 -10.85
N HIS A 145 7.70 12.96 -11.51
CA HIS A 145 7.75 12.68 -12.94
C HIS A 145 7.64 13.93 -13.80
N ILE A 146 6.84 14.91 -13.40
CA ILE A 146 6.79 16.23 -14.06
C ILE A 146 8.17 16.92 -14.00
N ASP A 147 8.84 16.87 -12.83
CA ASP A 147 10.18 17.44 -12.67
C ASP A 147 11.24 16.74 -13.54
N LEU A 148 11.11 15.42 -13.75
CA LEU A 148 11.97 14.67 -14.66
C LEU A 148 11.70 15.04 -16.12
N PHE A 149 10.45 15.15 -16.52
CA PHE A 149 10.04 15.58 -17.86
C PHE A 149 10.64 16.95 -18.22
N HIS A 150 10.55 17.94 -17.33
CA HIS A 150 11.15 19.25 -17.53
C HIS A 150 12.69 19.22 -17.64
N LYS A 151 13.33 18.16 -17.16
CA LYS A 151 14.79 17.93 -17.29
C LYS A 151 15.16 17.07 -18.49
N ASN A 152 14.22 16.73 -19.36
CA ASN A 152 14.38 15.78 -20.46
C ASN A 152 14.97 14.43 -20.01
N ALA A 153 14.62 13.99 -18.81
CA ALA A 153 14.97 12.69 -18.27
C ALA A 153 13.85 11.68 -18.56
N GLN A 154 14.20 10.40 -18.57
CA GLN A 154 13.20 9.33 -18.71
C GLN A 154 12.18 9.41 -17.57
N THR A 155 10.90 9.39 -17.91
CA THR A 155 9.79 9.53 -16.96
C THR A 155 8.61 8.66 -17.38
N LEU A 156 7.76 8.35 -16.42
CA LEU A 156 6.42 7.79 -16.68
C LEU A 156 5.45 8.93 -16.97
N ARG A 157 4.50 8.71 -17.89
CA ARG A 157 3.54 9.72 -18.30
C ARG A 157 2.38 9.83 -17.33
N TYR A 158 2.48 10.76 -16.39
CA TYR A 158 1.40 11.05 -15.44
C TYR A 158 0.43 12.14 -15.90
N ARG A 159 0.86 13.00 -16.81
CA ARG A 159 0.05 14.11 -17.33
C ARG A 159 0.09 14.09 -18.84
N ASP A 160 -1.06 14.26 -19.48
CA ASP A 160 -1.11 14.52 -20.91
C ASP A 160 -1.03 16.02 -21.22
N GLU A 161 -0.57 16.36 -22.41
CA GLU A 161 -0.37 17.75 -22.81
C GLU A 161 -1.61 18.36 -23.46
N LEU A 162 -2.49 17.52 -24.02
CA LEU A 162 -3.66 17.98 -24.75
C LEU A 162 -4.80 18.38 -23.80
N THR A 163 -5.12 17.54 -22.83
CA THR A 163 -6.29 17.75 -21.95
C THR A 163 -5.93 18.24 -20.57
N GLU A 164 -4.63 18.34 -20.26
CA GLU A 164 -4.13 18.58 -18.91
C GLU A 164 -4.60 17.53 -17.88
N GLY A 165 -4.99 16.37 -18.36
CA GLY A 165 -5.44 15.24 -17.54
C GLY A 165 -4.30 14.52 -16.87
N TYR A 166 -4.57 13.90 -15.73
CA TYR A 166 -3.61 13.13 -14.96
C TYR A 166 -4.02 11.66 -14.90
N ASN A 167 -3.07 10.77 -15.16
CA ASN A 167 -3.27 9.34 -15.00
C ASN A 167 -3.54 9.01 -13.52
N PRO A 168 -4.63 8.33 -13.18
CA PRO A 168 -4.97 8.02 -11.80
C PRO A 168 -3.90 7.16 -11.14
N THR A 169 -3.41 7.58 -9.97
CA THR A 169 -2.44 6.82 -9.18
C THR A 169 -3.20 5.92 -8.21
N PRO A 170 -3.20 4.57 -8.41
CA PRO A 170 -3.86 3.65 -7.49
C PRO A 170 -3.22 3.68 -6.12
N ASN A 171 -4.07 3.74 -5.08
CA ASN A 171 -3.64 3.75 -3.69
C ASN A 171 -4.38 2.69 -2.90
N PHE A 172 -3.70 2.09 -1.94
CA PHE A 172 -4.29 1.08 -1.09
C PHE A 172 -3.77 1.12 0.35
N PHE A 173 -4.60 0.61 1.26
CA PHE A 173 -4.19 0.26 2.61
C PHE A 173 -4.24 -1.24 2.78
N ILE A 174 -3.27 -1.80 3.50
CA ILE A 174 -3.24 -3.22 3.86
C ILE A 174 -3.28 -3.35 5.38
N ARG A 175 -4.24 -4.13 5.90
CA ARG A 175 -4.39 -4.46 7.31
C ARG A 175 -4.06 -5.94 7.53
N GLY A 176 -3.21 -6.25 8.50
CA GLY A 176 -2.97 -7.62 8.93
C GLY A 176 -4.10 -8.09 9.85
N THR A 177 -4.68 -9.24 9.55
CA THR A 177 -5.70 -9.90 10.37
C THR A 177 -5.30 -11.34 10.71
N ILE A 178 -5.79 -11.87 11.80
CA ILE A 178 -5.64 -13.28 12.18
C ILE A 178 -7.03 -13.87 12.40
N ASP A 179 -7.32 -14.92 11.66
CA ASP A 179 -8.51 -15.74 11.92
C ASP A 179 -8.14 -16.83 12.92
N GLU A 180 -8.60 -16.68 14.17
CA GLU A 180 -8.31 -17.63 15.25
C GLU A 180 -8.92 -19.01 15.01
N GLN A 181 -9.93 -19.12 14.14
CA GLN A 181 -10.60 -20.38 13.83
C GLN A 181 -9.91 -21.16 12.70
N ASP A 182 -9.13 -20.46 11.86
CA ASP A 182 -8.43 -21.04 10.73
C ASP A 182 -7.02 -20.44 10.60
N LEU A 183 -6.07 -21.01 11.34
CA LEU A 183 -4.67 -20.61 11.38
C LEU A 183 -3.91 -21.17 10.16
N SER A 184 -4.14 -20.61 8.99
CA SER A 184 -3.45 -20.99 7.76
C SER A 184 -2.21 -20.13 7.53
N TYR A 185 -1.07 -20.77 7.19
CA TYR A 185 0.17 -20.10 6.80
C TYR A 185 0.36 -20.03 5.27
N SER A 186 -0.49 -20.69 4.51
CA SER A 186 -0.39 -20.80 3.04
C SER A 186 -1.46 -20.02 2.30
N ASP A 187 -2.53 -19.60 2.98
CA ASP A 187 -3.64 -18.88 2.40
C ASP A 187 -3.56 -17.39 2.76
N HIS A 188 -3.39 -16.53 1.76
CA HIS A 188 -3.33 -15.08 1.95
C HIS A 188 -4.64 -14.48 2.45
N LYS A 189 -5.81 -15.12 2.21
CA LYS A 189 -7.15 -14.63 2.59
C LYS A 189 -7.31 -13.14 2.33
N LEU A 190 -6.80 -12.67 1.18
CA LEU A 190 -6.89 -11.27 0.82
C LEU A 190 -8.35 -10.91 0.55
N THR A 191 -8.88 -9.97 1.31
CA THR A 191 -10.25 -9.48 1.14
C THR A 191 -10.26 -7.96 1.04
N ARG A 192 -11.07 -7.44 0.11
CA ARG A 192 -11.36 -6.00 0.03
C ARG A 192 -12.34 -5.65 1.15
N TYR A 193 -12.02 -4.63 1.93
CA TYR A 193 -12.84 -4.20 3.05
C TYR A 193 -14.05 -3.39 2.56
N GLN A 194 -15.24 -3.96 2.67
CA GLN A 194 -16.46 -3.43 2.04
C GLN A 194 -17.08 -2.22 2.75
N GLU A 195 -16.82 -1.98 4.03
CA GLU A 195 -17.35 -0.79 4.73
C GLU A 195 -16.84 0.53 4.14
N ASP A 196 -15.79 0.47 3.35
CA ASP A 196 -15.24 1.63 2.65
C ASP A 196 -15.83 1.88 1.26
N GLU A 197 -16.82 1.12 0.79
CA GLU A 197 -17.47 1.35 -0.52
C GLU A 197 -18.03 2.78 -0.68
N LYS A 198 -18.50 3.39 0.43
CA LYS A 198 -18.87 4.81 0.45
C LYS A 198 -17.68 5.77 0.63
N LYS A 199 -16.47 5.23 0.82
CA LYS A 199 -15.25 5.96 1.16
C LYS A 199 -14.12 5.78 0.13
N CYS A 200 -14.41 5.26 -1.03
CA CYS A 200 -13.64 5.52 -2.24
C CYS A 200 -13.64 7.04 -2.43
N SER A 201 -12.79 7.70 -1.67
CA SER A 201 -12.87 9.14 -1.54
C SER A 201 -12.20 9.81 -2.71
N ASN A 202 -12.99 10.12 -3.70
CA ASN A 202 -12.71 11.22 -4.57
C ASN A 202 -12.79 12.50 -3.72
N LYS A 203 -11.66 13.06 -3.31
CA LYS A 203 -11.65 13.99 -2.19
C LYS A 203 -12.04 15.41 -2.54
N HIS A 204 -11.90 15.83 -3.81
CA HIS A 204 -12.10 17.24 -4.18
C HIS A 204 -13.02 17.45 -5.38
N PHE A 205 -13.10 16.52 -6.35
CA PHE A 205 -13.88 16.68 -7.57
C PHE A 205 -14.62 15.40 -7.92
N GLU A 206 -15.88 15.30 -7.53
CA GLU A 206 -16.66 14.07 -7.62
C GLU A 206 -16.78 13.49 -9.05
N ASN A 207 -16.66 14.30 -10.07
CA ASN A 207 -16.79 13.87 -11.46
C ASN A 207 -15.56 14.28 -12.30
N ARG A 208 -14.35 14.08 -11.75
CA ARG A 208 -13.09 14.41 -12.41
C ARG A 208 -12.03 13.37 -12.10
N LEU A 209 -12.13 12.21 -12.74
CA LEU A 209 -11.19 11.11 -12.49
C LEU A 209 -9.74 11.50 -12.81
N PHE A 210 -9.55 12.25 -13.90
CA PHE A 210 -8.23 12.66 -14.39
C PHE A 210 -7.76 14.00 -13.79
N ASP A 211 -8.34 14.41 -12.68
CA ASP A 211 -7.83 15.57 -11.95
C ASP A 211 -6.68 15.15 -11.03
N ARG A 212 -5.64 15.99 -10.94
CA ARG A 212 -4.49 15.77 -10.04
C ARG A 212 -4.91 15.52 -8.57
N ASP A 213 -6.03 16.07 -8.18
CA ASP A 213 -6.55 16.03 -6.81
C ASP A 213 -7.53 14.86 -6.57
N THR A 214 -7.74 14.02 -7.58
CA THR A 214 -8.53 12.79 -7.43
C THR A 214 -7.69 11.69 -6.81
N LEU A 215 -8.22 11.06 -5.76
CA LEU A 215 -7.60 9.94 -5.07
C LEU A 215 -8.61 8.81 -4.86
N LEU A 216 -8.32 7.65 -5.42
CA LEU A 216 -9.01 6.42 -5.11
C LEU A 216 -8.14 5.58 -4.17
N VAL A 217 -8.69 5.21 -3.00
CA VAL A 217 -7.99 4.39 -2.02
C VAL A 217 -8.83 3.16 -1.70
N LEU A 218 -8.29 1.98 -1.93
CA LEU A 218 -8.89 0.72 -1.51
C LEU A 218 -8.26 0.24 -0.20
N THR A 219 -9.03 -0.48 0.61
CA THR A 219 -8.54 -1.06 1.87
C THR A 219 -8.66 -2.57 1.81
N TYR A 220 -7.58 -3.25 2.17
CA TYR A 220 -7.50 -4.72 2.17
C TYR A 220 -7.21 -5.25 3.56
N GLU A 221 -7.72 -6.44 3.82
CA GLU A 221 -7.30 -7.30 4.91
C GLU A 221 -6.55 -8.50 4.35
N ILE A 222 -5.43 -8.82 4.98
CA ILE A 222 -4.57 -9.94 4.61
C ILE A 222 -4.28 -10.80 5.82
N ASN A 223 -4.23 -12.11 5.63
CA ASN A 223 -3.85 -13.04 6.69
C ASN A 223 -2.41 -12.80 7.13
N PHE A 224 -2.23 -12.36 8.35
CA PHE A 224 -0.93 -12.07 8.94
C PHE A 224 0.00 -13.29 8.97
N LEU A 225 -0.52 -14.49 9.21
CA LEU A 225 0.30 -15.71 9.25
C LEU A 225 0.87 -16.06 7.87
N TYR A 226 0.11 -15.81 6.80
CA TYR A 226 0.61 -15.91 5.43
C TYR A 226 1.75 -14.90 5.19
N VAL A 227 1.56 -13.63 5.55
CA VAL A 227 2.58 -12.58 5.38
C VAL A 227 3.87 -12.97 6.10
N LEU A 228 3.78 -13.44 7.33
CA LEU A 228 4.92 -13.91 8.11
C LEU A 228 5.64 -15.08 7.43
N SER A 229 4.89 -16.09 6.97
CA SER A 229 5.44 -17.26 6.29
C SER A 229 6.13 -16.88 4.97
N ALA A 230 5.47 -16.08 4.15
CA ALA A 230 6.00 -15.62 2.87
C ALA A 230 7.27 -14.76 3.06
N TYR A 231 7.29 -13.88 4.07
CA TYR A 231 8.46 -13.09 4.41
C TYR A 231 9.66 -13.97 4.80
N VAL A 232 9.46 -14.96 5.68
CA VAL A 232 10.53 -15.89 6.09
C VAL A 232 11.08 -16.66 4.88
N LEU A 233 10.20 -17.15 4.00
CA LEU A 233 10.62 -17.86 2.79
C LEU A 233 11.40 -16.95 1.83
N SER A 234 10.99 -15.69 1.69
CA SER A 234 11.67 -14.72 0.83
C SER A 234 13.11 -14.44 1.27
N GLN A 235 13.40 -14.47 2.56
CA GLN A 235 14.75 -14.27 3.10
C GLN A 235 15.68 -15.45 2.83
N GLY A 236 15.14 -16.67 2.69
CA GLY A 236 15.94 -17.90 2.50
C GLY A 236 16.26 -18.26 1.05
N TYR A 237 15.37 -17.97 0.12
CA TYR A 237 15.43 -18.46 -1.27
C TYR A 237 15.51 -17.38 -2.35
N GLY A 238 15.72 -16.13 -1.96
CA GLY A 238 15.62 -14.99 -2.86
C GLY A 238 14.15 -14.51 -2.97
N SER A 239 13.99 -13.23 -2.74
CA SER A 239 12.67 -12.61 -2.75
C SER A 239 12.07 -12.67 -4.15
N SER A 240 11.04 -13.48 -4.35
CA SER A 240 10.11 -13.30 -5.45
C SER A 240 9.03 -12.32 -4.99
N THR A 241 8.81 -11.28 -5.77
CA THR A 241 7.63 -10.42 -5.58
C THR A 241 6.38 -11.27 -5.71
N ASP A 242 5.42 -11.07 -4.84
CA ASP A 242 4.14 -11.76 -4.90
C ASP A 242 3.30 -11.15 -6.03
N SER A 243 3.42 -11.72 -7.23
CA SER A 243 2.70 -11.27 -8.41
C SER A 243 1.19 -11.37 -8.24
N PHE A 244 0.71 -12.36 -7.50
CA PHE A 244 -0.70 -12.54 -7.21
C PHE A 244 -1.30 -11.35 -6.46
N LEU A 245 -0.60 -10.85 -5.43
CA LEU A 245 -1.09 -9.69 -4.66
C LEU A 245 -1.17 -8.43 -5.54
N ARG A 246 -0.14 -8.19 -6.37
CA ARG A 246 -0.13 -7.04 -7.29
C ARG A 246 -1.25 -7.15 -8.34
N GLU A 247 -1.44 -8.32 -8.95
CA GLU A 247 -2.50 -8.60 -9.91
C GLU A 247 -3.88 -8.38 -9.27
N ARG A 248 -4.09 -8.89 -8.07
CA ARG A 248 -5.34 -8.73 -7.34
C ARG A 248 -5.64 -7.26 -7.03
N PHE A 249 -4.65 -6.49 -6.60
CA PHE A 249 -4.83 -5.05 -6.38
C PHE A 249 -5.21 -4.32 -7.66
N ARG A 250 -4.60 -4.68 -8.79
CA ARG A 250 -4.92 -4.13 -10.10
C ARG A 250 -6.38 -4.43 -10.50
N GLU A 251 -6.79 -5.69 -10.44
CA GLU A 251 -8.16 -6.13 -10.75
C GLU A 251 -9.20 -5.40 -9.90
N ASP A 252 -8.97 -5.31 -8.58
CA ASP A 252 -9.91 -4.66 -7.67
C ASP A 252 -10.00 -3.14 -7.90
N VAL A 253 -8.92 -2.48 -8.33
CA VAL A 253 -8.94 -1.05 -8.70
C VAL A 253 -9.69 -0.85 -10.01
N ILE A 254 -9.48 -1.71 -11.01
CA ILE A 254 -10.24 -1.69 -12.27
C ILE A 254 -11.73 -1.84 -11.96
N GLN A 255 -12.10 -2.87 -11.20
CA GLN A 255 -13.49 -3.08 -10.80
C GLN A 255 -14.07 -1.85 -10.08
N ALA A 256 -13.35 -1.26 -9.13
CA ALA A 256 -13.81 -0.07 -8.42
C ALA A 256 -13.99 1.15 -9.34
N PHE A 257 -13.15 1.30 -10.36
CA PHE A 257 -13.32 2.36 -11.35
C PHE A 257 -14.52 2.11 -12.25
N GLU A 258 -14.71 0.89 -12.72
CA GLU A 258 -15.87 0.51 -13.54
C GLU A 258 -17.19 0.58 -12.76
N GLU A 259 -17.19 0.36 -11.44
CA GLU A 259 -18.35 0.59 -10.58
C GLU A 259 -18.73 2.07 -10.45
N LEU A 260 -17.73 2.98 -10.48
CA LEU A 260 -17.90 4.41 -10.24
C LEU A 260 -17.97 5.26 -11.49
N TYR A 261 -17.44 4.80 -12.61
CA TYR A 261 -17.31 5.55 -13.85
C TYR A 261 -17.72 4.73 -15.07
N CYS A 262 -18.20 5.42 -16.10
CA CYS A 262 -18.27 4.92 -17.47
C CYS A 262 -17.09 5.49 -18.25
N PHE A 263 -16.45 4.66 -19.06
CA PHE A 263 -15.30 5.05 -19.88
C PHE A 263 -15.63 4.96 -21.35
N TYR A 264 -15.27 5.98 -22.10
CA TYR A 264 -15.49 6.07 -23.54
C TYR A 264 -14.20 6.51 -24.25
N GLU A 265 -13.82 5.82 -25.31
CA GLU A 265 -12.88 6.33 -26.29
C GLU A 265 -13.63 7.27 -27.24
N LEU A 266 -13.14 8.49 -27.38
CA LEU A 266 -13.74 9.51 -28.21
C LEU A 266 -13.03 9.59 -29.57
N TRP A 267 -13.82 9.63 -30.64
CA TRP A 267 -13.35 9.73 -32.02
C TRP A 267 -12.17 8.83 -32.35
N PRO A 268 -12.32 7.50 -32.28
CA PRO A 268 -11.21 6.59 -32.52
C PRO A 268 -10.58 6.74 -33.91
N GLU A 269 -11.35 7.20 -34.90
CA GLU A 269 -10.91 7.40 -36.29
C GLU A 269 -10.53 8.85 -36.64
N ALA A 270 -10.62 9.80 -35.68
CA ALA A 270 -10.34 11.21 -35.94
C ALA A 270 -8.86 11.54 -35.91
N SER A 271 -8.46 12.55 -36.67
CA SER A 271 -7.10 13.06 -36.66
C SER A 271 -6.75 13.77 -35.34
N ALA A 272 -5.45 13.95 -35.08
CA ALA A 272 -4.97 14.66 -33.89
C ALA A 272 -5.52 16.09 -33.86
N GLU A 273 -5.57 16.77 -35.00
CA GLU A 273 -6.06 18.14 -35.11
C GLU A 273 -7.56 18.26 -34.80
N GLU A 274 -8.36 17.25 -35.17
CA GLU A 274 -9.80 17.22 -34.85
C GLU A 274 -10.04 17.01 -33.37
N LYS A 275 -9.24 16.14 -32.72
CA LYS A 275 -9.28 15.90 -31.27
C LYS A 275 -8.86 17.18 -30.51
N GLU A 276 -7.79 17.85 -30.94
CA GLU A 276 -7.31 19.10 -30.37
C GLU A 276 -8.38 20.19 -30.46
N ALA A 277 -8.95 20.42 -31.64
CA ALA A 277 -9.98 21.44 -31.84
C ALA A 277 -11.23 21.17 -30.95
N PHE A 278 -11.60 19.90 -30.73
CA PHE A 278 -12.69 19.56 -29.83
C PHE A 278 -12.34 19.87 -28.37
N VAL A 279 -11.17 19.45 -27.91
CA VAL A 279 -10.71 19.69 -26.54
C VAL A 279 -10.62 21.20 -26.27
N GLU A 280 -10.02 21.99 -27.15
CA GLU A 280 -9.97 23.45 -27.02
C GLU A 280 -11.36 24.07 -26.91
N LYS A 281 -12.27 23.69 -27.78
CA LYS A 281 -13.64 24.24 -27.83
C LYS A 281 -14.41 23.97 -26.54
N TYR A 282 -14.23 22.78 -25.94
CA TYR A 282 -15.02 22.33 -24.80
C TYR A 282 -14.18 22.17 -23.51
N PHE A 283 -12.96 22.67 -23.46
CA PHE A 283 -12.00 22.49 -22.38
C PHE A 283 -12.60 22.62 -20.98
N LYS A 284 -13.36 23.68 -20.72
CA LYS A 284 -13.95 23.94 -19.40
C LYS A 284 -14.93 22.85 -18.94
N ARG A 285 -15.59 22.17 -19.86
CA ARG A 285 -16.53 21.07 -19.57
C ARG A 285 -15.83 19.74 -19.42
N LEU A 286 -14.68 19.57 -20.09
CA LEU A 286 -13.92 18.34 -20.17
C LEU A 286 -12.82 18.25 -19.08
N LEU A 287 -12.47 19.37 -18.44
CA LEU A 287 -11.38 19.44 -17.48
C LEU A 287 -11.48 18.37 -16.38
N GLY A 288 -10.44 17.55 -16.28
CA GLY A 288 -10.34 16.43 -15.34
C GLY A 288 -11.24 15.23 -15.67
N LYS A 289 -11.94 15.23 -16.82
CA LYS A 289 -12.81 14.15 -17.28
C LYS A 289 -12.27 13.41 -18.49
N VAL A 290 -11.30 14.01 -19.17
CA VAL A 290 -10.67 13.46 -20.37
C VAL A 290 -9.18 13.34 -20.15
N TYR A 291 -8.60 12.29 -20.72
CA TYR A 291 -7.17 11.99 -20.70
C TYR A 291 -6.75 11.47 -22.07
N GLN A 292 -5.65 11.97 -22.59
CA GLN A 292 -5.05 11.44 -23.82
C GLN A 292 -3.99 10.41 -23.46
N THR A 293 -4.16 9.20 -23.96
CA THR A 293 -3.19 8.08 -23.77
C THR A 293 -1.92 8.28 -24.61
N GLU A 294 -0.93 7.40 -24.43
CA GLU A 294 0.34 7.47 -25.18
C GLU A 294 0.17 7.18 -26.68
N ASP A 295 -0.81 6.35 -27.03
CA ASP A 295 -1.23 6.03 -28.40
C ASP A 295 -2.24 7.01 -29.01
N GLU A 296 -2.36 8.21 -28.39
CA GLU A 296 -3.22 9.30 -28.80
C GLU A 296 -4.74 9.02 -28.74
N ALA A 297 -5.16 7.96 -28.06
CA ALA A 297 -6.58 7.75 -27.77
C ALA A 297 -7.08 8.79 -26.75
N LEU A 298 -8.27 9.33 -26.95
CA LEU A 298 -8.88 10.31 -26.08
C LEU A 298 -9.94 9.64 -25.21
N ILE A 299 -9.65 9.43 -23.94
CA ILE A 299 -10.51 8.69 -23.01
C ILE A 299 -11.32 9.63 -22.14
N LEU A 300 -12.63 9.52 -22.20
CA LEU A 300 -13.58 10.23 -21.34
C LEU A 300 -14.01 9.32 -20.19
N ALA A 301 -13.92 9.80 -18.96
CA ALA A 301 -14.47 9.14 -17.78
C ALA A 301 -15.58 9.99 -17.17
N LEU A 302 -16.79 9.43 -17.08
CA LEU A 302 -17.93 10.07 -16.46
C LEU A 302 -18.38 9.27 -15.24
N LYS A 303 -18.50 9.93 -14.09
CA LYS A 303 -19.01 9.32 -12.86
C LYS A 303 -20.44 8.85 -13.06
N LYS A 304 -20.78 7.70 -12.48
CA LYS A 304 -22.15 7.16 -12.45
C LYS A 304 -22.61 6.88 -11.03
N GLU A 305 -23.92 6.93 -10.83
CA GLU A 305 -24.59 6.49 -9.61
C GLU A 305 -25.59 5.39 -10.00
N GLY A 306 -25.25 4.13 -9.72
CA GLY A 306 -25.93 2.99 -10.28
C GLY A 306 -25.79 2.98 -11.80
N GLU A 307 -26.93 2.97 -12.52
CA GLU A 307 -26.97 3.00 -13.99
C GLU A 307 -26.99 4.44 -14.58
N THR A 308 -27.08 5.46 -13.72
CA THR A 308 -27.21 6.86 -14.19
C THR A 308 -25.85 7.54 -14.28
N VAL A 309 -25.50 8.02 -15.47
CA VAL A 309 -24.26 8.77 -15.72
C VAL A 309 -24.46 10.22 -15.27
N MET A 310 -23.54 10.72 -14.48
CA MET A 310 -23.51 12.15 -14.11
C MET A 310 -22.97 12.98 -15.29
N ASP A 311 -23.52 14.19 -15.48
CA ASP A 311 -23.13 15.08 -16.60
C ASP A 311 -23.38 14.48 -18.01
N GLU A 312 -24.48 13.78 -18.20
CA GLU A 312 -24.89 13.24 -19.52
C GLU A 312 -24.81 14.31 -20.63
N SER A 313 -25.01 15.57 -20.27
CA SER A 313 -24.88 16.70 -21.23
C SER A 313 -23.52 16.79 -21.92
N ILE A 314 -22.48 16.10 -21.43
CA ILE A 314 -21.21 15.98 -22.13
C ILE A 314 -21.34 15.00 -23.30
N LEU A 315 -22.12 13.94 -23.14
CA LEU A 315 -22.37 12.97 -24.18
C LEU A 315 -23.16 13.59 -25.36
N ASP A 316 -23.99 14.61 -25.10
CA ASP A 316 -24.67 15.36 -26.14
C ASP A 316 -23.72 16.14 -27.09
N LEU A 317 -22.47 16.36 -26.65
CA LEU A 317 -21.44 17.01 -27.49
C LEU A 317 -20.79 16.07 -28.49
N ILE A 318 -20.97 14.75 -28.28
CA ILE A 318 -20.26 13.69 -28.98
C ILE A 318 -21.31 12.76 -29.60
N PRO A 319 -21.44 12.71 -30.94
CA PRO A 319 -22.32 11.76 -31.60
C PRO A 319 -22.08 10.33 -31.14
N GLU A 320 -23.11 9.50 -31.10
CA GLU A 320 -22.98 8.10 -30.64
C GLU A 320 -22.02 7.28 -31.49
N ASP A 321 -21.96 7.52 -32.78
CA ASP A 321 -21.03 6.87 -33.72
C ASP A 321 -19.58 7.34 -33.56
N GLN A 322 -19.34 8.39 -32.77
CA GLN A 322 -18.03 8.99 -32.49
C GLN A 322 -17.52 8.64 -31.06
N ARG A 323 -18.18 7.75 -30.37
CA ARG A 323 -17.79 7.25 -29.05
C ARG A 323 -17.91 5.73 -28.98
N LYS A 324 -16.96 5.10 -28.34
CA LYS A 324 -16.93 3.65 -28.12
C LYS A 324 -16.66 3.37 -26.65
N ASP A 325 -17.32 2.36 -26.09
CA ASP A 325 -17.00 1.91 -24.73
C ASP A 325 -15.54 1.50 -24.66
N TYR A 326 -14.85 2.00 -23.63
CA TYR A 326 -13.43 1.76 -23.39
C TYR A 326 -13.30 0.84 -22.19
N PRO A 327 -12.87 -0.43 -22.35
CA PRO A 327 -12.59 -1.31 -21.23
C PRO A 327 -11.27 -0.90 -20.57
N LEU A 328 -11.23 -0.91 -19.25
CA LEU A 328 -9.98 -0.80 -18.51
C LEU A 328 -9.17 -2.10 -18.64
N SER A 329 -7.86 -1.99 -18.63
CA SER A 329 -6.96 -3.14 -18.87
C SER A 329 -5.89 -3.30 -17.80
#